data_bb8680da2ae21927b5c3d09959032b24
#
_entry.id   bb8680da2ae21927b5c3d09959032b24
#
_cell.length_a   1.000
_cell.length_b   1.000
_cell.length_c   1.000
_cell.angle_alpha   90.00
_cell.angle_beta   90.00
_cell.angle_gamma   90.00
#
_symmetry.space_group_name_H-M   'P 1'
#
loop_
_entity.id
_entity.type
_entity.pdbx_description
1 polymer ?
#
loop_
_entity_poly.entity_id
_entity_poly.type
_entity_poly.pdbx_seq_one_letter_code
_entity_poly.pdbx_strand_id
1 'polypeptide(L)'
;MLKILQARLQQYMNRELPDVQAGFRKGRGTRDQIANIWIIRKAREFWKNIYFSFIDYAKAFDCVDHNKLWKILKEMGITDHLTCLLRNLYAGQEATVRTGHGTTERFQIGEGVHQVCTLSSCLFNLYEEYFMRSTGLHEAQAGIQTSRRNINNLRYADDTTLMAESEEELKSLLMKVKEESEKVGLKLSIPKTKIMASGPITSWQIDGEMVTDFILGSSQITTVGDCSCEIKRHLLLG
;
A
#
# COMPACT_ATOMS: atom_id res chain seq x y z
N MET A 1 1.00 -6.33 27.45
CA MET A 1 -0.23 -5.62 27.07
C MET A 1 -0.38 -5.52 25.56
N LEU A 2 0.57 -4.95 24.82
CA LEU A 2 0.48 -4.77 23.34
C LEU A 2 0.23 -6.07 22.55
N LYS A 3 0.93 -7.16 22.88
CA LYS A 3 0.70 -8.49 22.26
C LYS A 3 -0.73 -9.03 22.41
N ILE A 4 -1.40 -8.72 23.53
CA ILE A 4 -2.80 -9.13 23.77
C ILE A 4 -3.73 -8.33 22.85
N LEU A 5 -3.52 -7.01 22.75
CA LEU A 5 -4.28 -6.14 21.84
C LEU A 5 -4.06 -6.54 20.39
N GLN A 6 -2.81 -6.82 20.03
CA GLN A 6 -2.47 -7.33 18.69
C GLN A 6 -3.20 -8.65 18.37
N ALA A 7 -3.17 -9.62 19.28
CA ALA A 7 -3.84 -10.90 19.07
C ALA A 7 -5.36 -10.75 18.87
N ARG A 8 -5.98 -9.80 19.57
CA ARG A 8 -7.40 -9.47 19.36
C ARG A 8 -7.64 -8.80 18.01
N LEU A 9 -6.84 -7.79 17.63
CA LEU A 9 -6.94 -7.15 16.31
C LEU A 9 -6.68 -8.13 15.17
N GLN A 10 -5.76 -9.09 15.35
CA GLN A 10 -5.45 -10.10 14.34
C GLN A 10 -6.68 -10.92 13.92
N GLN A 11 -7.62 -11.15 14.84
CA GLN A 11 -8.87 -11.86 14.52
C GLN A 11 -9.73 -11.05 13.54
N TYR A 12 -9.81 -9.72 13.75
CA TYR A 12 -10.52 -8.81 12.84
C TYR A 12 -9.79 -8.72 11.50
N MET A 13 -8.46 -8.56 11.50
CA MET A 13 -7.67 -8.55 10.28
C MET A 13 -7.91 -9.79 9.42
N ASN A 14 -7.92 -10.98 10.04
CA ASN A 14 -8.13 -12.23 9.32
C ASN A 14 -9.52 -12.33 8.69
N ARG A 15 -10.52 -11.66 9.27
CA ARG A 15 -11.89 -11.63 8.76
C ARG A 15 -12.09 -10.54 7.72
N GLU A 16 -11.54 -9.35 7.94
CA GLU A 16 -11.84 -8.16 7.16
C GLU A 16 -10.89 -7.98 5.97
N LEU A 17 -9.62 -8.39 6.08
CA LEU A 17 -8.65 -8.19 5.01
C LEU A 17 -8.79 -9.24 3.91
N PRO A 18 -8.88 -8.81 2.64
CA PRO A 18 -8.91 -9.72 1.50
C PRO A 18 -7.55 -10.40 1.29
N ASP A 19 -7.55 -11.43 0.44
CA ASP A 19 -6.34 -12.19 0.11
C ASP A 19 -5.26 -11.38 -0.61
N VAL A 20 -5.64 -10.27 -1.24
CA VAL A 20 -4.73 -9.38 -1.95
C VAL A 20 -3.83 -8.56 -1.03
N GLN A 21 -4.21 -8.36 0.26
CA GLN A 21 -3.35 -7.74 1.26
C GLN A 21 -2.52 -8.82 1.96
N ALA A 22 -1.21 -8.84 1.72
CA ALA A 22 -0.28 -9.81 2.30
C ALA A 22 0.58 -9.25 3.45
N GLY A 23 0.63 -7.93 3.61
CA GLY A 23 1.48 -7.25 4.60
C GLY A 23 1.10 -7.59 6.04
N PHE A 24 2.09 -7.95 6.86
CA PHE A 24 1.95 -8.23 8.29
C PHE A 24 0.91 -9.30 8.67
N ARG A 25 0.58 -10.20 7.74
CA ARG A 25 -0.34 -11.33 7.98
C ARG A 25 0.42 -12.62 8.21
N LYS A 26 -0.02 -13.40 9.21
CA LYS A 26 0.57 -14.72 9.49
C LYS A 26 0.33 -15.66 8.30
N GLY A 27 1.40 -16.29 7.81
CA GLY A 27 1.34 -17.22 6.68
C GLY A 27 1.27 -16.57 5.31
N ARG A 28 1.36 -15.25 5.24
CA ARG A 28 1.48 -14.46 4.02
C ARG A 28 2.83 -13.73 3.98
N GLY A 29 3.36 -13.49 2.81
CA GLY A 29 4.66 -12.81 2.69
C GLY A 29 4.94 -12.34 1.27
N THR A 30 6.15 -11.81 1.08
CA THR A 30 6.63 -11.35 -0.23
C THR A 30 6.61 -12.43 -1.30
N ARG A 31 6.68 -13.71 -0.93
CA ARG A 31 6.53 -14.84 -1.88
C ARG A 31 5.17 -14.84 -2.58
N ASP A 32 4.10 -14.47 -1.87
CA ASP A 32 2.76 -14.37 -2.45
C ASP A 32 2.70 -13.23 -3.48
N GLN A 33 3.45 -12.15 -3.25
CA GLN A 33 3.59 -11.04 -4.18
C GLN A 33 4.48 -11.39 -5.37
N ILE A 34 5.56 -12.14 -5.15
CA ILE A 34 6.44 -12.64 -6.22
C ILE A 34 5.69 -13.62 -7.14
N ALA A 35 4.80 -14.46 -6.59
CA ALA A 35 3.94 -15.32 -7.42
C ALA A 35 3.09 -14.53 -8.42
N ASN A 36 2.79 -13.28 -8.11
CA ASN A 36 2.06 -12.39 -9.01
C ASN A 36 2.93 -11.83 -10.14
N ILE A 37 4.26 -11.78 -9.98
CA ILE A 37 5.21 -11.50 -11.07
C ILE A 37 5.16 -12.62 -12.13
N TRP A 38 4.82 -13.84 -11.74
CA TRP A 38 4.54 -14.94 -12.67
C TRP A 38 3.36 -14.65 -13.60
N ILE A 39 2.41 -13.81 -13.19
CA ILE A 39 1.30 -13.35 -14.02
C ILE A 39 1.85 -12.54 -15.20
N ILE A 40 2.86 -11.69 -14.98
CA ILE A 40 3.54 -10.90 -16.02
C ILE A 40 4.16 -11.84 -17.07
N ARG A 41 4.84 -12.87 -16.60
CA ARG A 41 5.50 -13.84 -17.49
C ARG A 41 4.48 -14.61 -18.31
N LYS A 42 3.40 -15.09 -17.67
CA LYS A 42 2.31 -15.79 -18.36
C LYS A 42 1.57 -14.91 -19.36
N ALA A 43 1.32 -13.66 -19.03
CA ALA A 43 0.66 -12.75 -19.97
C ALA A 43 1.51 -12.50 -21.22
N ARG A 44 2.84 -12.40 -21.08
CA ARG A 44 3.76 -12.35 -22.24
C ARG A 44 3.66 -13.60 -23.11
N GLU A 45 3.51 -14.79 -22.51
CA GLU A 45 3.31 -16.04 -23.26
C GLU A 45 2.02 -16.01 -24.11
N PHE A 46 0.99 -15.26 -23.67
CA PHE A 46 -0.30 -15.14 -24.36
C PHE A 46 -0.48 -13.84 -25.15
N TRP A 47 0.60 -13.07 -25.37
CA TRP A 47 0.59 -11.78 -26.10
C TRP A 47 -0.42 -10.75 -25.55
N LYS A 48 -0.78 -10.85 -24.26
CA LYS A 48 -1.63 -9.88 -23.61
C LYS A 48 -0.79 -8.72 -23.06
N ASN A 49 -1.22 -7.50 -23.32
CA ASN A 49 -0.66 -6.32 -22.70
C ASN A 49 -1.10 -6.28 -21.24
N ILE A 50 -0.16 -6.01 -20.35
CA ILE A 50 -0.44 -5.76 -18.94
C ILE A 50 0.21 -4.47 -18.52
N TYR A 51 -0.56 -3.68 -17.77
CA TYR A 51 -0.17 -2.39 -17.23
C TYR A 51 -0.18 -2.48 -15.71
N PHE A 52 0.87 -1.99 -15.07
CA PHE A 52 1.04 -1.94 -13.62
C PHE A 52 1.24 -0.51 -13.16
N SER A 53 0.64 -0.16 -12.02
CA SER A 53 0.98 1.04 -11.27
C SER A 53 1.38 0.63 -9.86
N PHE A 54 2.57 1.01 -9.45
CA PHE A 54 3.11 0.81 -8.11
C PHE A 54 2.94 2.11 -7.35
N ILE A 55 2.07 2.10 -6.38
CA ILE A 55 1.69 3.26 -5.58
C ILE A 55 2.52 3.27 -4.29
N ASP A 56 3.16 4.39 -4.02
CA ASP A 56 3.78 4.71 -2.73
C ASP A 56 3.02 5.88 -2.10
N TYR A 57 2.67 5.77 -0.83
CA TYR A 57 2.03 6.87 -0.11
C TYR A 57 3.09 7.73 0.60
N ALA A 58 2.89 9.04 0.57
CA ALA A 58 3.76 9.96 1.29
C ALA A 58 3.56 9.80 2.79
N LYS A 59 4.56 9.22 3.49
CA LYS A 59 4.54 9.02 4.96
C LYS A 59 3.27 8.31 5.46
N ALA A 60 2.88 7.21 4.81
CA ALA A 60 1.63 6.50 5.05
C ALA A 60 1.29 6.31 6.54
N PHE A 61 2.22 5.78 7.33
CA PHE A 61 2.03 5.54 8.76
C PHE A 61 1.92 6.83 9.58
N ASP A 62 2.61 7.89 9.18
CA ASP A 62 2.63 9.17 9.90
C ASP A 62 1.38 10.02 9.62
N CYS A 63 0.67 9.76 8.51
CA CYS A 63 -0.52 10.50 8.07
C CYS A 63 -1.85 9.89 8.54
N VAL A 64 -1.84 8.87 9.37
CA VAL A 64 -3.08 8.25 9.88
C VAL A 64 -3.75 9.18 10.88
N ASP A 65 -4.88 9.76 10.51
CA ASP A 65 -5.71 10.61 11.41
C ASP A 65 -6.36 9.74 12.49
N HIS A 66 -6.06 10.02 13.76
CA HIS A 66 -6.58 9.25 14.89
C HIS A 66 -8.11 9.29 14.98
N ASN A 67 -8.76 10.44 14.71
CA ASN A 67 -10.21 10.54 14.79
C ASN A 67 -10.90 9.70 13.72
N LYS A 68 -10.36 9.75 12.49
CA LYS A 68 -10.83 8.89 11.39
C LYS A 68 -10.57 7.42 11.70
N LEU A 69 -9.38 7.08 12.22
CA LEU A 69 -9.03 5.72 12.59
C LEU A 69 -10.05 5.10 13.56
N TRP A 70 -10.38 5.80 14.64
CA TRP A 70 -11.35 5.26 15.62
C TRP A 70 -12.75 5.07 15.03
N LYS A 71 -13.17 5.97 14.14
CA LYS A 71 -14.43 5.84 13.42
C LYS A 71 -14.41 4.63 12.49
N ILE A 72 -13.36 4.48 11.69
CA ILE A 72 -13.15 3.36 10.77
C ILE A 72 -13.18 2.02 11.51
N LEU A 73 -12.47 1.90 12.64
CA LEU A 73 -12.45 0.67 13.41
C LEU A 73 -13.86 0.26 13.89
N LYS A 74 -14.68 1.23 14.30
CA LYS A 74 -16.09 0.99 14.65
C LYS A 74 -16.92 0.53 13.47
N GLU A 75 -16.81 1.20 12.34
CA GLU A 75 -17.53 0.86 11.11
C GLU A 75 -17.14 -0.52 10.57
N MET A 76 -15.90 -0.94 10.80
CA MET A 76 -15.43 -2.31 10.51
C MET A 76 -15.86 -3.35 11.57
N GLY A 77 -16.70 -2.99 12.52
CA GLY A 77 -17.25 -3.90 13.53
C GLY A 77 -16.29 -4.29 14.65
N ILE A 78 -15.23 -3.50 14.87
CA ILE A 78 -14.37 -3.69 16.04
C ILE A 78 -15.10 -3.17 17.27
N THR A 79 -15.11 -3.96 18.35
CA THR A 79 -15.87 -3.65 19.57
C THR A 79 -15.45 -2.32 20.18
N ASP A 80 -16.42 -1.58 20.73
CA ASP A 80 -16.17 -0.30 21.39
C ASP A 80 -15.15 -0.42 22.52
N HIS A 81 -15.17 -1.52 23.27
CA HIS A 81 -14.19 -1.78 24.33
C HIS A 81 -12.75 -1.83 23.79
N LEU A 82 -12.52 -2.58 22.69
CA LEU A 82 -11.19 -2.66 22.10
C LEU A 82 -10.75 -1.33 21.48
N THR A 83 -11.67 -0.64 20.79
CA THR A 83 -11.41 0.69 20.23
C THR A 83 -11.07 1.72 21.31
N CYS A 84 -11.77 1.68 22.46
CA CYS A 84 -11.48 2.55 23.61
C CYS A 84 -10.09 2.27 24.19
N LEU A 85 -9.70 1.01 24.37
CA LEU A 85 -8.36 0.64 24.83
C LEU A 85 -7.27 1.15 23.88
N LEU A 86 -7.48 1.00 22.57
CA LEU A 86 -6.54 1.51 21.56
C LEU A 86 -6.45 3.03 21.60
N ARG A 87 -7.60 3.72 21.65
CA ARG A 87 -7.67 5.17 21.76
C ARG A 87 -6.93 5.69 22.98
N ASN A 88 -7.12 5.06 24.15
CA ASN A 88 -6.41 5.43 25.38
C ASN A 88 -4.90 5.20 25.29
N LEU A 89 -4.46 4.19 24.52
CA LEU A 89 -3.02 3.94 24.26
C LEU A 89 -2.38 5.09 23.45
N TYR A 90 -3.13 5.70 22.54
CA TYR A 90 -2.67 6.81 21.69
C TYR A 90 -2.97 8.18 22.29
N ALA A 91 -3.83 8.25 23.30
CA ALA A 91 -4.19 9.51 23.95
C ALA A 91 -3.02 10.09 24.76
N GLY A 92 -2.78 11.39 24.60
CA GLY A 92 -1.77 12.11 25.36
C GLY A 92 -0.33 11.69 25.08
N GLN A 93 -0.05 11.09 23.95
CA GLN A 93 1.32 10.78 23.55
C GLN A 93 2.08 12.06 23.22
N GLU A 94 3.26 12.17 23.79
CA GLU A 94 4.17 13.30 23.58
C GLU A 94 5.48 12.81 22.99
N ALA A 95 6.10 13.63 22.17
CA ALA A 95 7.42 13.37 21.63
C ALA A 95 8.38 14.54 21.90
N THR A 96 9.66 14.22 21.92
CA THR A 96 10.76 15.18 21.90
C THR A 96 11.74 14.76 20.80
N VAL A 97 12.34 15.72 20.15
CA VAL A 97 13.38 15.48 19.15
C VAL A 97 14.73 15.86 19.73
N ARG A 98 15.69 14.92 19.71
CA ARG A 98 17.08 15.20 20.10
C ARG A 98 17.83 15.70 18.87
N THR A 99 18.32 16.91 18.95
CA THR A 99 19.15 17.55 17.94
C THR A 99 20.60 17.68 18.41
N GLY A 100 21.51 18.05 17.54
CA GLY A 100 22.89 18.37 17.93
C GLY A 100 23.03 19.54 18.91
N HIS A 101 21.99 20.37 19.05
CA HIS A 101 21.95 21.54 19.92
C HIS A 101 21.13 21.32 21.21
N GLY A 102 20.60 20.12 21.44
CA GLY A 102 19.80 19.79 22.63
C GLY A 102 18.52 19.02 22.28
N THR A 103 17.59 18.99 23.24
CA THR A 103 16.29 18.33 23.08
C THR A 103 15.21 19.40 22.94
N THR A 104 14.28 19.22 22.00
CA THR A 104 13.13 20.14 21.85
C THR A 104 12.20 20.07 23.05
N GLU A 105 11.34 21.06 23.21
CA GLU A 105 10.19 20.96 24.10
C GLU A 105 9.29 19.80 23.69
N ARG A 106 8.52 19.29 24.65
CA ARG A 106 7.55 18.23 24.40
C ARG A 106 6.40 18.75 23.55
N PHE A 107 6.01 18.00 22.54
CA PHE A 107 4.83 18.29 21.73
C PHE A 107 3.93 17.07 21.65
N GLN A 108 2.63 17.29 21.55
CA GLN A 108 1.64 16.22 21.47
C GLN A 108 1.63 15.62 20.06
N ILE A 109 1.49 14.29 19.99
CA ILE A 109 1.31 13.54 18.75
C ILE A 109 -0.19 13.37 18.54
N GLY A 110 -0.75 14.05 17.52
CA GLY A 110 -2.17 13.98 17.15
C GLY A 110 -2.47 13.07 15.95
N GLU A 111 -1.44 12.67 15.23
CA GLU A 111 -1.54 11.89 13.98
C GLU A 111 -0.47 10.80 13.95
N GLY A 112 -0.69 9.82 13.08
CA GLY A 112 0.27 8.76 12.83
C GLY A 112 0.15 7.55 13.74
N VAL A 113 0.64 6.42 13.24
CA VAL A 113 0.81 5.19 14.02
C VAL A 113 2.30 4.88 14.12
N HIS A 114 2.74 4.47 15.31
CA HIS A 114 4.17 4.28 15.58
C HIS A 114 4.83 3.31 14.62
N GLN A 115 5.85 3.75 13.89
CA GLN A 115 6.71 2.85 13.13
C GLN A 115 7.37 1.84 14.10
N VAL A 116 7.55 0.59 13.65
CA VAL A 116 8.13 -0.52 14.45
C VAL A 116 7.20 -1.09 15.55
N CYS A 117 6.01 -0.58 15.77
CA CYS A 117 5.06 -1.19 16.68
C CYS A 117 4.21 -2.27 15.96
N THR A 118 4.15 -3.47 16.52
CA THR A 118 3.36 -4.58 15.95
C THR A 118 1.86 -4.27 15.83
N LEU A 119 1.36 -3.34 16.64
CA LEU A 119 -0.02 -2.88 16.63
C LEU A 119 -0.30 -1.95 15.45
N SER A 120 0.67 -1.10 15.11
CA SER A 120 0.54 -0.08 14.06
C SER A 120 0.30 -0.68 12.69
N SER A 121 0.97 -1.77 12.37
CA SER A 121 0.75 -2.51 11.12
C SER A 121 -0.67 -3.05 11.00
N CYS A 122 -1.24 -3.53 12.12
CA CYS A 122 -2.63 -3.99 12.14
C CYS A 122 -3.61 -2.83 11.93
N LEU A 123 -3.37 -1.71 12.59
CA LEU A 123 -4.21 -0.52 12.49
C LEU A 123 -4.15 0.09 11.09
N PHE A 124 -2.96 0.19 10.52
CA PHE A 124 -2.77 0.70 9.17
C PHE A 124 -3.48 -0.17 8.13
N ASN A 125 -3.30 -1.50 8.18
CA ASN A 125 -3.97 -2.41 7.25
C ASN A 125 -5.51 -2.31 7.31
N LEU A 126 -6.09 -2.13 8.49
CA LEU A 126 -7.54 -1.91 8.64
C LEU A 126 -7.96 -0.54 8.10
N TYR A 127 -7.15 0.48 8.32
CA TYR A 127 -7.38 1.83 7.81
C TYR A 127 -7.33 1.86 6.27
N GLU A 128 -6.31 1.20 5.68
CA GLU A 128 -6.18 1.06 4.24
C GLU A 128 -7.35 0.28 3.64
N GLU A 129 -7.70 -0.86 4.23
CA GLU A 129 -8.80 -1.68 3.73
C GLU A 129 -10.12 -0.92 3.66
N TYR A 130 -10.38 -0.06 4.63
CA TYR A 130 -11.61 0.73 4.68
C TYR A 130 -11.78 1.62 3.43
N PHE A 131 -10.78 2.42 3.07
CA PHE A 131 -10.89 3.26 1.88
C PHE A 131 -10.77 2.46 0.59
N MET A 132 -10.01 1.37 0.59
CA MET A 132 -9.91 0.49 -0.57
C MET A 132 -11.26 -0.18 -0.92
N ARG A 133 -12.09 -0.46 0.06
CA ARG A 133 -13.50 -0.91 -0.20
C ARG A 133 -14.31 0.18 -0.91
N SER A 134 -14.12 1.44 -0.53
CA SER A 134 -14.82 2.57 -1.15
C SER A 134 -14.40 2.82 -2.60
N THR A 135 -13.24 2.35 -3.03
CA THR A 135 -12.80 2.45 -4.44
C THR A 135 -13.63 1.61 -5.40
N GLY A 136 -14.37 0.61 -4.90
CA GLY A 136 -15.11 -0.35 -5.73
C GLY A 136 -14.22 -1.26 -6.58
N LEU A 137 -12.93 -1.39 -6.26
CA LEU A 137 -11.98 -2.24 -7.01
C LEU A 137 -12.40 -3.71 -7.00
N HIS A 138 -13.04 -4.19 -5.93
CA HIS A 138 -13.52 -5.58 -5.84
C HIS A 138 -14.65 -5.89 -6.83
N GLU A 139 -15.44 -4.88 -7.20
CA GLU A 139 -16.55 -5.00 -8.14
C GLU A 139 -16.14 -4.61 -9.57
N ALA A 140 -14.97 -3.99 -9.74
CA ALA A 140 -14.49 -3.55 -11.04
C ALA A 140 -14.21 -4.75 -11.95
N GLN A 141 -14.71 -4.68 -13.18
CA GLN A 141 -14.35 -5.66 -14.23
C GLN A 141 -12.92 -5.46 -14.74
N ALA A 142 -12.35 -4.26 -14.53
CA ALA A 142 -10.96 -3.94 -14.83
C ALA A 142 -10.00 -4.83 -14.03
N GLY A 143 -8.90 -5.25 -14.65
CA GLY A 143 -7.89 -6.10 -14.03
C GLY A 143 -7.50 -7.27 -14.94
N ILE A 144 -6.61 -8.11 -14.44
CA ILE A 144 -6.14 -9.29 -15.16
C ILE A 144 -7.06 -10.46 -14.89
N GLN A 145 -7.75 -10.91 -15.92
CA GLN A 145 -8.61 -12.07 -15.84
C GLN A 145 -7.81 -13.37 -15.78
N THR A 146 -7.96 -14.09 -14.67
CA THR A 146 -7.46 -15.47 -14.54
C THR A 146 -8.62 -16.46 -14.62
N SER A 147 -8.32 -17.74 -14.79
CA SER A 147 -9.36 -18.80 -14.88
C SER A 147 -10.27 -18.88 -13.65
N ARG A 148 -9.92 -18.25 -12.53
CA ARG A 148 -10.67 -18.37 -11.26
C ARG A 148 -11.13 -17.03 -10.68
N ARG A 149 -10.47 -15.92 -11.01
CA ARG A 149 -10.78 -14.60 -10.44
C ARG A 149 -10.16 -13.47 -11.27
N ASN A 150 -10.73 -12.30 -11.15
CA ASN A 150 -10.14 -11.06 -11.63
C ASN A 150 -9.18 -10.48 -10.58
N ILE A 151 -7.97 -10.12 -10.97
CA ILE A 151 -6.95 -9.53 -10.08
C ILE A 151 -6.62 -8.15 -10.62
N ASN A 152 -6.98 -7.11 -9.88
CA ASN A 152 -6.73 -5.72 -10.26
C ASN A 152 -5.86 -4.97 -9.25
N ASN A 153 -5.63 -5.53 -8.07
CA ASN A 153 -4.71 -4.96 -7.08
C ASN A 153 -4.03 -6.03 -6.26
N LEU A 154 -2.86 -5.68 -5.73
CA LEU A 154 -2.07 -6.45 -4.77
C LEU A 154 -1.49 -5.47 -3.76
N ARG A 155 -1.50 -5.84 -2.48
CA ARG A 155 -1.08 -4.95 -1.41
C ARG A 155 -0.13 -5.63 -0.44
N TYR A 156 0.88 -4.90 -0.02
CA TYR A 156 1.79 -5.30 1.05
C TYR A 156 2.02 -4.12 1.98
N ALA A 157 1.25 -4.05 3.05
CA ALA A 157 1.14 -2.88 3.92
C ALA A 157 0.73 -1.63 3.11
N ASP A 158 1.58 -0.63 3.07
CA ASP A 158 1.41 0.62 2.31
C ASP A 158 1.78 0.51 0.83
N ASP A 159 2.52 -0.53 0.44
CA ASP A 159 2.84 -0.77 -0.97
C ASP A 159 1.61 -1.34 -1.70
N THR A 160 1.06 -0.58 -2.63
CA THR A 160 -0.09 -0.98 -3.45
C THR A 160 0.29 -1.08 -4.92
N THR A 161 -0.02 -2.22 -5.54
CA THR A 161 0.15 -2.43 -6.97
C THR A 161 -1.21 -2.57 -7.63
N LEU A 162 -1.51 -1.72 -8.61
CA LEU A 162 -2.69 -1.86 -9.47
C LEU A 162 -2.30 -2.55 -10.77
N MET A 163 -3.26 -3.28 -11.35
CA MET A 163 -3.07 -4.03 -12.60
C MET A 163 -4.29 -3.90 -13.50
N ALA A 164 -4.04 -3.75 -14.80
CA ALA A 164 -5.08 -3.71 -15.82
C ALA A 164 -4.59 -4.27 -17.17
N GLU A 165 -5.53 -4.60 -18.07
CA GLU A 165 -5.23 -5.05 -19.43
C GLU A 165 -5.11 -3.87 -20.42
N SER A 166 -5.52 -2.64 -20.02
CA SER A 166 -5.34 -1.40 -20.81
C SER A 166 -4.82 -0.24 -19.98
N GLU A 167 -4.27 0.76 -20.67
CA GLU A 167 -3.75 1.99 -20.06
C GLU A 167 -4.88 2.81 -19.43
N GLU A 168 -6.02 2.93 -20.11
CA GLU A 168 -7.19 3.67 -19.67
C GLU A 168 -7.80 3.08 -18.40
N GLU A 169 -7.90 1.74 -18.35
CA GLU A 169 -8.36 1.04 -17.15
C GLU A 169 -7.43 1.29 -15.97
N LEU A 170 -6.11 1.16 -16.17
CA LEU A 170 -5.14 1.40 -15.11
C LEU A 170 -5.24 2.84 -14.58
N LYS A 171 -5.36 3.82 -15.47
CA LYS A 171 -5.54 5.23 -15.11
C LYS A 171 -6.82 5.45 -14.31
N SER A 172 -7.93 4.83 -14.72
CA SER A 172 -9.19 4.90 -13.99
C SER A 172 -9.06 4.32 -12.58
N LEU A 173 -8.41 3.15 -12.43
CA LEU A 173 -8.16 2.51 -11.12
C LEU A 173 -7.30 3.41 -10.23
N LEU A 174 -6.21 3.96 -10.77
CA LEU A 174 -5.30 4.83 -10.03
C LEU A 174 -5.99 6.10 -9.53
N MET A 175 -6.81 6.74 -10.38
CA MET A 175 -7.54 7.95 -9.98
C MET A 175 -8.56 7.67 -8.88
N LYS A 176 -9.26 6.52 -8.90
CA LYS A 176 -10.16 6.12 -7.82
C LYS A 176 -9.42 5.91 -6.50
N VAL A 177 -8.28 5.20 -6.54
CA VAL A 177 -7.46 5.00 -5.33
C VAL A 177 -6.95 6.32 -4.78
N LYS A 178 -6.47 7.24 -5.64
CA LYS A 178 -6.03 8.58 -5.26
C LYS A 178 -7.16 9.34 -4.56
N GLU A 179 -8.33 9.43 -5.17
CA GLU A 179 -9.47 10.16 -4.61
C GLU A 179 -9.89 9.61 -3.24
N GLU A 180 -10.05 8.30 -3.11
CA GLU A 180 -10.50 7.69 -1.86
C GLU A 180 -9.43 7.77 -0.75
N SER A 181 -8.15 7.62 -1.10
CA SER A 181 -7.04 7.76 -0.14
C SER A 181 -6.92 9.19 0.39
N GLU A 182 -7.12 10.20 -0.45
CA GLU A 182 -7.10 11.62 -0.04
C GLU A 182 -8.23 11.95 0.94
N LYS A 183 -9.43 11.34 0.81
CA LYS A 183 -10.55 11.53 1.76
C LYS A 183 -10.18 11.09 3.18
N VAL A 184 -9.35 10.08 3.32
CA VAL A 184 -8.86 9.62 4.63
C VAL A 184 -7.57 10.32 5.07
N GLY A 185 -6.94 11.14 4.23
CA GLY A 185 -5.74 11.91 4.54
C GLY A 185 -4.44 11.28 4.04
N LEU A 186 -4.51 10.16 3.31
CA LEU A 186 -3.36 9.55 2.67
C LEU A 186 -3.14 10.16 1.28
N LYS A 187 -1.94 10.68 1.04
CA LYS A 187 -1.57 11.27 -0.24
C LYS A 187 -0.60 10.34 -1.00
N LEU A 188 -0.84 10.17 -2.28
CA LEU A 188 0.10 9.47 -3.15
C LEU A 188 1.39 10.28 -3.28
N SER A 189 2.53 9.57 -3.23
CA SER A 189 3.82 10.14 -3.59
C SER A 189 4.03 9.98 -5.10
N ILE A 190 3.66 11.00 -5.89
CA ILE A 190 3.76 10.95 -7.35
C ILE A 190 5.18 10.64 -7.83
N PRO A 191 6.26 11.25 -7.27
CA PRO A 191 7.62 10.94 -7.68
C PRO A 191 8.04 9.48 -7.44
N LYS A 192 7.42 8.83 -6.46
CA LYS A 192 7.70 7.42 -6.12
C LYS A 192 6.71 6.45 -6.77
N THR A 193 5.53 6.92 -7.16
CA THR A 193 4.56 6.12 -7.92
C THR A 193 5.12 5.84 -9.31
N LYS A 194 5.16 4.57 -9.71
CA LYS A 194 5.78 4.13 -10.97
C LYS A 194 4.81 3.31 -11.79
N ILE A 195 4.96 3.38 -13.11
CA ILE A 195 4.15 2.61 -14.04
C ILE A 195 5.07 1.72 -14.87
N MET A 196 4.63 0.49 -15.08
CA MET A 196 5.29 -0.49 -15.92
C MET A 196 4.26 -1.14 -16.84
N ALA A 197 4.58 -1.28 -18.12
CA ALA A 197 3.74 -2.01 -19.05
C ALA A 197 4.55 -3.03 -19.87
N SER A 198 3.87 -4.08 -20.29
CA SER A 198 4.41 -5.02 -21.26
C SER A 198 4.17 -4.62 -22.72
N GLY A 199 3.33 -3.60 -22.94
CA GLY A 199 3.00 -3.00 -24.24
C GLY A 199 3.47 -1.56 -24.38
N PRO A 200 3.20 -0.90 -25.52
CA PRO A 200 3.52 0.51 -25.70
C PRO A 200 2.78 1.36 -24.66
N ILE A 201 3.49 2.25 -24.01
CA ILE A 201 2.95 3.27 -23.11
C ILE A 201 3.07 4.62 -23.77
N THR A 202 2.00 5.41 -23.70
CA THR A 202 2.07 6.85 -23.92
C THR A 202 2.63 7.51 -22.65
N SER A 203 3.28 8.68 -22.79
CA SER A 203 3.81 9.38 -21.62
C SER A 203 2.70 9.68 -20.60
N TRP A 204 2.83 9.17 -19.39
CA TRP A 204 1.86 9.38 -18.32
C TRP A 204 2.22 10.59 -17.48
N GLN A 205 1.22 11.43 -17.27
CA GLN A 205 1.29 12.52 -16.30
C GLN A 205 0.22 12.34 -15.23
N ILE A 206 0.64 12.40 -13.98
CA ILE A 206 -0.24 12.48 -12.82
C ILE A 206 0.04 13.83 -12.17
N ASP A 207 -0.97 14.70 -12.09
CA ASP A 207 -0.84 16.06 -11.56
C ASP A 207 0.30 16.89 -12.21
N GLY A 208 0.58 16.65 -13.51
CA GLY A 208 1.63 17.34 -14.25
C GLY A 208 3.04 16.76 -14.12
N GLU A 209 3.25 15.74 -13.31
CA GLU A 209 4.52 15.04 -13.17
C GLU A 209 4.58 13.78 -14.04
N MET A 210 5.69 13.58 -14.74
CA MET A 210 5.93 12.39 -15.58
C MET A 210 6.27 11.18 -14.72
N VAL A 211 5.60 10.06 -14.96
CA VAL A 211 5.87 8.79 -14.28
C VAL A 211 6.67 7.89 -15.21
N THR A 212 7.91 7.59 -14.84
CA THR A 212 8.83 6.73 -15.60
C THR A 212 9.49 5.70 -14.70
N ASP A 213 9.84 4.56 -15.24
CA ASP A 213 10.59 3.43 -14.68
C ASP A 213 10.42 3.06 -13.18
N PHE A 214 10.44 1.77 -12.88
CA PHE A 214 10.18 1.20 -11.57
C PHE A 214 11.43 0.57 -10.94
N ILE A 215 11.62 0.83 -9.64
CA ILE A 215 12.62 0.15 -8.80
C ILE A 215 11.87 -0.66 -7.73
N LEU A 216 11.95 -1.99 -7.77
CA LEU A 216 11.37 -2.87 -6.75
C LEU A 216 12.40 -3.18 -5.68
N GLY A 217 12.25 -2.60 -4.50
CA GLY A 217 13.23 -2.77 -3.42
C GLY A 217 14.62 -2.26 -3.83
N SER A 218 15.60 -3.16 -3.89
CA SER A 218 16.94 -2.84 -4.38
C SER A 218 17.15 -3.10 -5.88
N SER A 219 16.15 -3.62 -6.58
CA SER A 219 16.26 -4.04 -7.98
C SER A 219 15.45 -3.18 -8.92
N GLN A 220 16.09 -2.72 -10.00
CA GLN A 220 15.42 -1.96 -11.06
C GLN A 220 14.84 -2.92 -12.10
N ILE A 221 13.53 -2.82 -12.35
CA ILE A 221 12.85 -3.56 -13.41
C ILE A 221 12.45 -2.55 -14.49
N THR A 222 12.94 -2.76 -15.72
CA THR A 222 12.59 -1.92 -16.86
C THR A 222 11.42 -2.50 -17.62
N THR A 223 10.70 -1.66 -18.38
CA THR A 223 9.56 -2.06 -19.22
C THR A 223 9.90 -3.14 -20.24
N VAL A 224 11.17 -3.22 -20.65
CA VAL A 224 11.66 -4.24 -21.60
C VAL A 224 12.07 -5.54 -20.91
N GLY A 225 12.11 -5.56 -19.57
CA GLY A 225 12.58 -6.71 -18.79
C GLY A 225 14.10 -6.92 -18.90
N ASP A 226 14.84 -5.89 -19.29
CA ASP A 226 16.30 -5.93 -19.39
C ASP A 226 16.93 -5.68 -18.01
N CYS A 227 17.68 -6.65 -17.52
CA CYS A 227 18.41 -6.58 -16.27
C CYS A 227 19.80 -5.94 -16.38
N SER A 228 20.20 -5.45 -17.56
CA SER A 228 21.55 -4.94 -17.82
C SER A 228 21.90 -3.75 -16.91
N CYS A 229 20.94 -2.86 -16.66
CA CYS A 229 21.12 -1.72 -15.75
C CYS A 229 21.30 -2.16 -14.30
N GLU A 230 20.56 -3.17 -13.87
CA GLU A 230 20.63 -3.71 -12.51
C GLU A 230 21.94 -4.47 -12.28
N ILE A 231 22.38 -5.25 -13.24
CA ILE A 231 23.68 -5.94 -13.19
C ILE A 231 24.81 -4.90 -13.07
N LYS A 232 24.78 -3.82 -13.87
CA LYS A 232 25.75 -2.73 -13.77
C LYS A 232 25.70 -2.05 -12.41
N ARG A 233 24.52 -1.81 -11.84
CA ARG A 233 24.35 -1.20 -10.53
C ARG A 233 24.94 -2.08 -9.42
N HIS A 234 24.68 -3.39 -9.43
CA HIS A 234 25.27 -4.32 -8.46
C HIS A 234 26.79 -4.42 -8.58
N LEU A 235 27.33 -4.35 -9.79
CA LEU A 235 28.80 -4.34 -10.01
C LEU A 235 29.48 -3.04 -9.54
N LEU A 236 28.74 -1.92 -9.43
CA LEU A 236 29.25 -0.63 -8.96
C LEU A 236 29.10 -0.45 -7.43
N LEU A 237 28.24 -1.23 -6.78
CA LEU A 237 27.99 -1.17 -5.35
C LEU A 237 28.72 -2.26 -4.53
N GLY A 238 29.34 -3.23 -5.19
CA GLY A 238 30.21 -4.26 -4.60
C GLY A 238 31.66 -3.89 -4.76
#